data_3063fd9a63222983496a3386b4ed1b7c
#
_entry.id   3063fd9a63222983496a3386b4ed1b7c
#
_cell.length_a   1.000
_cell.length_b   1.000
_cell.length_c   1.000
_cell.angle_alpha   90.00
_cell.angle_beta   90.00
_cell.angle_gamma   90.00
#
_symmetry.space_group_name_H-M   'P 1'
#
loop_
_entity.id
_entity.type
_entity.pdbx_description
1 polymer ?
#
loop_
_entity_poly.entity_id
_entity_poly.type
_entity_poly.pdbx_seq_one_letter_code
_entity_poly.pdbx_strand_id
1 'polypeptide(L)'
;MNRKRFVELFTAFSGVIVADTFNHLPVSRFRVNKSTDSQELNADVVICGGGLGGCAAGLAALRNNLTVILTEETDWIGGQLTQQSVPPDEHQWIETHGATKLYRDFRTSIRQYYKSNYSLTDAARSDKYLNPGDGSVSKLCHEPRVALAVLLEMLAPFISSGKLILLTEYKIISAEFSGDTIHALKAFNQHEDKSVILIAPYFIDATELGDLLPLTGTEFISGTESRKETGELHAPEKANPENNQAFNFCFAIDYIPGADHTIEKPHDYDFWRSFNPKLNPAWPGKLLDLHYSNPSTLSPKELAFDPSGADTEPLLNLWTYRRIINKKNFKPGTFQSDITIVNWPQNDYFIGNLIGVNSPDYIKHIENAKQLSLSLLYWLQTEVPNSGENKGWRGLRLRKDIVGTEDGLAKHPYIRESRRIKALFTVLEEHVGKENLSLVTAGKNNNRAAEFYDSVGTGYYHIDLHPTFGGDNYIDFDSLPFQIPLGSLLPERVKNLIPANKNIGTTHITSGCYRLHPVEWSIGEAAGSLIAFAIKKKVNPKEVREKRILLEEFQNLIRSQGIETNWPDSL
;
A
#
# COMPACT_ATOMS: atom_id res chain seq x y z
N MET A 1 27.22 2.20 -14.75
CA MET A 1 26.87 0.79 -14.98
C MET A 1 25.68 0.76 -15.94
N ASN A 2 25.70 -0.07 -17.01
CA ASN A 2 24.68 -0.01 -18.05
C ASN A 2 23.37 -0.67 -17.53
N ARG A 3 22.19 -0.09 -17.82
CA ARG A 3 20.83 -0.50 -17.39
C ARG A 3 20.61 -2.02 -17.53
N LYS A 4 21.11 -2.63 -18.60
CA LYS A 4 21.01 -4.07 -18.86
C LYS A 4 21.81 -4.91 -17.85
N ARG A 5 22.98 -4.44 -17.45
CA ARG A 5 23.87 -5.14 -16.50
C ARG A 5 23.38 -5.05 -15.04
N PHE A 6 22.66 -3.98 -14.69
CA PHE A 6 22.05 -3.81 -13.37
C PHE A 6 20.85 -4.75 -13.19
N VAL A 7 20.00 -4.88 -14.20
CA VAL A 7 18.85 -5.79 -14.18
C VAL A 7 19.31 -7.26 -14.22
N GLU A 8 20.34 -7.59 -15.01
CA GLU A 8 20.92 -8.93 -15.07
C GLU A 8 21.63 -9.34 -13.76
N LEU A 9 22.23 -8.39 -13.04
CA LEU A 9 22.82 -8.67 -11.71
C LEU A 9 21.75 -8.96 -10.65
N PHE A 10 20.59 -8.31 -10.71
CA PHE A 10 19.51 -8.52 -9.74
C PHE A 10 18.65 -9.75 -10.05
N THR A 11 18.44 -10.10 -11.31
CA THR A 11 17.77 -11.36 -11.68
C THR A 11 18.64 -12.58 -11.40
N ALA A 12 19.97 -12.45 -11.47
CA ALA A 12 20.90 -13.53 -11.06
C ALA A 12 20.97 -13.72 -9.54
N PHE A 13 20.61 -12.69 -8.74
CA PHE A 13 20.63 -12.76 -7.28
C PHE A 13 19.38 -13.42 -6.67
N SER A 14 18.25 -13.44 -7.38
CA SER A 14 17.00 -14.01 -6.87
C SER A 14 16.94 -15.53 -6.85
N GLY A 15 17.85 -16.21 -7.51
CA GLY A 15 17.77 -17.68 -7.71
C GLY A 15 18.85 -18.53 -7.07
N VAL A 16 19.91 -17.98 -6.49
CA VAL A 16 21.12 -18.81 -6.19
C VAL A 16 21.79 -18.52 -4.84
N ILE A 17 21.17 -17.93 -3.86
CA ILE A 17 21.84 -17.79 -2.56
C ILE A 17 21.11 -18.56 -1.47
N VAL A 18 21.16 -19.87 -1.47
CA VAL A 18 20.73 -20.61 -0.27
C VAL A 18 21.70 -21.72 0.17
N ALA A 19 22.58 -22.30 -0.64
CA ALA A 19 23.25 -23.51 -0.19
C ALA A 19 24.75 -23.41 0.08
N ASP A 20 25.55 -22.68 -0.69
CA ASP A 20 27.00 -22.85 -0.64
C ASP A 20 27.88 -21.66 -0.22
N THR A 21 27.35 -20.46 -0.09
CA THR A 21 28.15 -19.26 0.22
C THR A 21 28.20 -18.89 1.71
N PHE A 22 27.40 -19.53 2.56
CA PHE A 22 27.33 -19.19 4.00
C PHE A 22 28.47 -19.75 4.86
N ASN A 23 29.34 -20.61 4.33
CA ASN A 23 30.41 -21.21 5.11
C ASN A 23 31.64 -20.31 5.34
N HIS A 24 31.70 -19.11 4.80
CA HIS A 24 32.86 -18.22 4.89
C HIS A 24 32.62 -16.78 5.31
N LEU A 25 31.40 -16.44 5.79
CA LEU A 25 31.16 -15.10 6.35
C LEU A 25 31.29 -15.09 7.88
N PRO A 26 31.93 -14.07 8.47
CA PRO A 26 32.14 -14.03 9.91
C PRO A 26 30.80 -13.79 10.64
N VAL A 27 30.46 -14.73 11.51
CA VAL A 27 29.43 -14.66 12.56
C VAL A 27 28.12 -14.01 12.10
N SER A 28 27.39 -14.67 11.21
CA SER A 28 25.97 -14.36 11.02
C SER A 28 25.20 -14.83 12.27
N ARG A 29 24.32 -13.99 12.81
CA ARG A 29 23.39 -14.36 13.89
C ARG A 29 22.30 -15.33 13.40
N PHE A 30 22.24 -15.61 12.12
CA PHE A 30 21.34 -16.60 11.53
C PHE A 30 21.86 -18.01 11.75
N ARG A 31 21.05 -18.86 12.36
CA ARG A 31 21.29 -20.29 12.46
C ARG A 31 20.45 -20.99 11.40
N VAL A 32 21.10 -21.82 10.59
CA VAL A 32 20.44 -22.70 9.63
C VAL A 32 20.54 -24.12 10.17
N ASN A 33 19.40 -24.65 10.63
CA ASN A 33 19.28 -26.05 11.04
C ASN A 33 18.63 -26.83 9.88
N LYS A 34 19.29 -27.86 9.39
CA LYS A 34 18.72 -28.78 8.38
C LYS A 34 17.97 -29.89 9.11
N SER A 35 16.64 -29.79 9.16
CA SER A 35 15.78 -30.95 9.39
C SER A 35 15.38 -31.58 8.05
N THR A 36 15.01 -32.83 8.03
CA THR A 36 14.92 -33.66 6.81
C THR A 36 13.90 -33.20 5.77
N ASP A 37 13.02 -32.20 6.07
CA ASP A 37 11.96 -31.74 5.14
C ASP A 37 11.77 -30.22 5.04
N SER A 38 12.33 -29.39 5.93
CA SER A 38 12.19 -27.94 5.87
C SER A 38 13.42 -27.24 6.46
N GLN A 39 13.90 -26.20 5.79
CA GLN A 39 14.96 -25.33 6.30
C GLN A 39 14.42 -24.41 7.39
N GLU A 40 15.11 -24.30 8.54
CA GLU A 40 14.79 -23.34 9.60
C GLU A 40 15.66 -22.09 9.47
N LEU A 41 15.00 -20.92 9.51
CA LEU A 41 15.64 -19.61 9.51
C LEU A 41 15.28 -18.86 10.79
N ASN A 42 16.28 -18.27 11.42
CA ASN A 42 16.12 -17.57 12.71
C ASN A 42 16.54 -16.11 12.58
N ALA A 43 15.78 -15.19 13.17
CA ALA A 43 16.07 -13.76 13.25
C ALA A 43 15.57 -13.16 14.56
N ASP A 44 15.91 -11.90 14.82
CA ASP A 44 15.33 -11.13 15.94
C ASP A 44 13.86 -10.79 15.67
N VAL A 45 13.50 -10.60 14.38
CA VAL A 45 12.11 -10.35 13.94
C VAL A 45 11.85 -10.95 12.56
N VAL A 46 10.66 -11.54 12.40
CA VAL A 46 10.11 -11.97 11.11
C VAL A 46 9.01 -10.98 10.71
N ILE A 47 9.13 -10.42 9.51
CA ILE A 47 8.15 -9.50 8.91
C ILE A 47 7.50 -10.22 7.74
N CYS A 48 6.19 -10.38 7.81
CA CYS A 48 5.39 -11.03 6.78
C CYS A 48 4.65 -9.98 5.96
N GLY A 49 4.92 -9.96 4.67
CA GLY A 49 4.49 -8.93 3.74
C GLY A 49 5.56 -7.86 3.51
N GLY A 50 6.07 -7.82 2.29
CA GLY A 50 7.03 -6.81 1.82
C GLY A 50 6.35 -5.55 1.29
N GLY A 51 5.12 -5.26 1.71
CA GLY A 51 4.42 -4.02 1.40
C GLY A 51 5.16 -2.78 1.93
N LEU A 52 4.55 -1.61 1.78
CA LEU A 52 5.22 -0.36 2.16
C LEU A 52 5.52 -0.30 3.66
N GLY A 53 4.54 -0.72 4.49
CA GLY A 53 4.72 -0.83 5.94
C GLY A 53 5.75 -1.89 6.32
N GLY A 54 5.79 -3.04 5.62
CA GLY A 54 6.77 -4.10 5.87
C GLY A 54 8.21 -3.65 5.55
N CYS A 55 8.41 -2.95 4.44
CA CYS A 55 9.70 -2.34 4.09
C CYS A 55 10.15 -1.31 5.14
N ALA A 56 9.25 -0.44 5.59
CA ALA A 56 9.53 0.56 6.60
C ALA A 56 9.88 -0.09 7.96
N ALA A 57 9.12 -1.12 8.38
CA ALA A 57 9.38 -1.88 9.60
C ALA A 57 10.75 -2.59 9.55
N GLY A 58 11.06 -3.19 8.38
CA GLY A 58 12.36 -3.82 8.15
C GLY A 58 13.50 -2.83 8.28
N LEU A 59 13.42 -1.70 7.58
CA LEU A 59 14.43 -0.65 7.66
C LEU A 59 14.60 -0.11 9.09
N ALA A 60 13.50 0.11 9.81
CA ALA A 60 13.55 0.59 11.19
C ALA A 60 14.22 -0.45 12.12
N ALA A 61 13.87 -1.71 12.04
CA ALA A 61 14.45 -2.79 12.82
C ALA A 61 15.96 -2.95 12.53
N LEU A 62 16.34 -2.97 11.24
CA LEU A 62 17.73 -3.10 10.79
C LEU A 62 18.61 -1.92 11.23
N ARG A 63 18.10 -0.68 11.15
CA ARG A 63 18.80 0.54 11.62
C ARG A 63 18.96 0.54 13.13
N ASN A 64 18.09 -0.13 13.87
CA ASN A 64 18.21 -0.37 15.31
C ASN A 64 18.98 -1.67 15.63
N ASN A 65 19.72 -2.19 14.65
CA ASN A 65 20.71 -3.28 14.80
C ASN A 65 20.11 -4.68 15.03
N LEU A 66 18.85 -4.92 14.64
CA LEU A 66 18.27 -6.25 14.63
C LEU A 66 18.63 -7.03 13.36
N THR A 67 18.47 -8.35 13.43
CA THR A 67 18.41 -9.23 12.27
C THR A 67 16.95 -9.42 11.87
N VAL A 68 16.69 -9.41 10.55
CA VAL A 68 15.33 -9.43 9.98
C VAL A 68 15.21 -10.52 8.93
N ILE A 69 14.09 -11.25 8.94
CA ILE A 69 13.59 -11.99 7.80
C ILE A 69 12.36 -11.26 7.30
N LEU A 70 12.36 -10.85 6.03
CA LEU A 70 11.23 -10.20 5.37
C LEU A 70 10.71 -11.09 4.24
N THR A 71 9.43 -11.46 4.28
CA THR A 71 8.78 -12.25 3.22
C THR A 71 7.87 -11.38 2.36
N GLU A 72 7.72 -11.76 1.09
CA GLU A 72 6.78 -11.15 0.16
C GLU A 72 6.21 -12.21 -0.79
N GLU A 73 4.90 -12.17 -1.09
CA GLU A 73 4.23 -13.15 -1.96
C GLU A 73 4.58 -12.99 -3.43
N THR A 74 4.98 -11.79 -3.85
CA THR A 74 5.41 -11.48 -5.21
C THR A 74 6.94 -11.41 -5.30
N ASP A 75 7.47 -11.25 -6.51
CA ASP A 75 8.90 -10.99 -6.76
C ASP A 75 9.31 -9.52 -6.53
N TRP A 76 8.37 -8.63 -6.18
CA TRP A 76 8.60 -7.21 -5.89
C TRP A 76 8.21 -6.89 -4.45
N ILE A 77 8.97 -6.00 -3.79
CA ILE A 77 8.64 -5.38 -2.51
C ILE A 77 8.17 -3.95 -2.71
N GLY A 78 7.47 -3.36 -1.74
CA GLY A 78 7.05 -1.96 -1.74
C GLY A 78 5.54 -1.74 -1.86
N GLY A 79 4.73 -2.81 -1.93
CA GLY A 79 3.27 -2.76 -1.84
C GLY A 79 2.60 -1.84 -2.84
N GLN A 80 1.88 -0.87 -2.33
CA GLN A 80 1.11 0.08 -3.12
C GLN A 80 1.95 0.76 -4.20
N LEU A 81 3.19 1.14 -3.92
CA LEU A 81 4.07 1.86 -4.86
C LEU A 81 4.67 1.00 -5.97
N THR A 82 4.67 -0.32 -5.83
CA THR A 82 5.40 -1.25 -6.69
C THR A 82 4.50 -2.31 -7.31
N GLN A 83 4.27 -3.46 -6.61
CA GLN A 83 3.49 -4.57 -7.13
C GLN A 83 2.01 -4.24 -7.36
N GLN A 84 1.45 -3.26 -6.66
CA GLN A 84 0.08 -2.77 -6.89
C GLN A 84 0.02 -1.58 -7.85
N SER A 85 1.18 -0.99 -8.19
CA SER A 85 1.37 0.03 -9.22
C SER A 85 0.55 1.32 -9.00
N VAL A 86 0.41 1.78 -7.76
CA VAL A 86 -0.30 3.01 -7.43
C VAL A 86 0.70 4.13 -7.15
N PRO A 87 0.73 5.23 -7.94
CA PRO A 87 1.48 6.42 -7.56
C PRO A 87 1.01 6.93 -6.19
N PRO A 88 1.94 7.47 -5.35
CA PRO A 88 1.61 7.77 -3.97
C PRO A 88 0.46 8.78 -3.83
N ASP A 89 -0.52 8.47 -3.02
CA ASP A 89 -1.53 9.41 -2.56
C ASP A 89 -0.96 10.13 -1.32
N GLU A 90 -0.72 11.44 -1.45
CA GLU A 90 0.00 12.24 -0.48
C GLU A 90 -0.68 13.59 -0.25
N HIS A 91 -0.47 14.15 0.91
CA HIS A 91 -1.02 15.45 1.30
C HIS A 91 -0.09 16.63 0.90
N GLN A 92 -0.62 17.85 0.97
CA GLN A 92 0.07 19.06 0.53
C GLN A 92 1.35 19.40 1.32
N TRP A 93 1.49 18.95 2.56
CA TRP A 93 2.65 19.22 3.43
C TRP A 93 3.73 18.14 3.38
N ILE A 94 3.61 17.14 2.53
CA ILE A 94 4.46 15.92 2.51
C ILE A 94 5.96 16.23 2.38
N GLU A 95 6.34 17.33 1.78
CA GLU A 95 7.73 17.72 1.62
C GLU A 95 8.38 18.19 2.94
N THR A 96 7.58 18.59 3.92
CA THR A 96 8.06 19.19 5.17
C THR A 96 7.55 18.52 6.43
N HIS A 97 6.28 18.07 6.46
CA HIS A 97 5.62 17.55 7.65
C HIS A 97 4.69 16.38 7.33
N GLY A 98 4.22 15.68 8.37
CA GLY A 98 3.20 14.64 8.27
C GLY A 98 3.69 13.31 7.72
N ALA A 99 5.01 13.10 7.70
CA ALA A 99 5.65 11.84 7.38
C ALA A 99 7.00 11.73 8.09
N THR A 100 7.55 10.51 8.14
CA THR A 100 8.86 10.29 8.75
C THR A 100 9.99 10.87 7.87
N LYS A 101 11.13 11.15 8.49
CA LYS A 101 12.35 11.54 7.75
C LYS A 101 12.73 10.46 6.72
N LEU A 102 12.60 9.19 7.09
CA LEU A 102 12.98 8.07 6.22
C LEU A 102 12.08 7.99 4.97
N TYR A 103 10.78 8.28 5.09
CA TYR A 103 9.90 8.40 3.94
C TYR A 103 10.29 9.57 3.02
N ARG A 104 10.64 10.72 3.59
CA ARG A 104 11.14 11.87 2.80
C ARG A 104 12.50 11.58 2.15
N ASP A 105 13.37 10.84 2.83
CA ASP A 105 14.64 10.36 2.25
C ASP A 105 14.37 9.42 1.07
N PHE A 106 13.42 8.49 1.19
CA PHE A 106 12.96 7.61 0.10
C PHE A 106 12.45 8.42 -1.11
N ARG A 107 11.58 9.41 -0.89
CA ARG A 107 11.09 10.30 -1.95
C ARG A 107 12.22 11.08 -2.63
N THR A 108 13.18 11.54 -1.85
CA THR A 108 14.37 12.23 -2.36
C THR A 108 15.22 11.29 -3.22
N SER A 109 15.38 10.04 -2.77
CA SER A 109 16.13 9.01 -3.52
C SER A 109 15.45 8.64 -4.85
N ILE A 110 14.11 8.62 -4.90
CA ILE A 110 13.37 8.45 -6.17
C ILE A 110 13.72 9.58 -7.14
N ARG A 111 13.66 10.85 -6.72
CA ARG A 111 14.04 11.99 -7.56
C ARG A 111 15.49 11.90 -8.02
N GLN A 112 16.39 11.52 -7.11
CA GLN A 112 17.81 11.35 -7.42
C GLN A 112 18.03 10.21 -8.43
N TYR A 113 17.26 9.12 -8.32
CA TYR A 113 17.32 8.01 -9.28
C TYR A 113 17.01 8.48 -10.70
N TYR A 114 15.96 9.29 -10.89
CA TYR A 114 15.66 9.89 -12.20
C TYR A 114 16.78 10.81 -12.68
N LYS A 115 17.30 11.67 -11.81
CA LYS A 115 18.39 12.60 -12.15
C LYS A 115 19.67 11.88 -12.57
N SER A 116 19.95 10.73 -12.01
CA SER A 116 21.15 9.95 -12.27
C SER A 116 21.02 9.01 -13.46
N ASN A 117 19.83 8.46 -13.71
CA ASN A 117 19.66 7.34 -14.63
C ASN A 117 18.86 7.67 -15.90
N TYR A 118 18.15 8.80 -15.94
CA TYR A 118 17.32 9.17 -17.08
C TYR A 118 17.88 10.39 -17.83
N SER A 119 17.59 10.45 -19.14
CA SER A 119 17.91 11.60 -19.99
C SER A 119 16.88 12.70 -19.77
N LEU A 120 16.99 13.42 -18.66
CA LEU A 120 16.12 14.55 -18.33
C LEU A 120 16.49 15.81 -19.12
N THR A 121 15.49 16.68 -19.35
CA THR A 121 15.75 18.07 -19.75
C THR A 121 16.51 18.81 -18.66
N ASP A 122 17.17 19.93 -19.00
CA ASP A 122 17.92 20.71 -18.02
C ASP A 122 17.00 21.32 -16.95
N ALA A 123 15.80 21.74 -17.34
CA ALA A 123 14.77 22.21 -16.41
C ALA A 123 14.36 21.12 -15.39
N ALA A 124 14.00 19.93 -15.87
CA ALA A 124 13.62 18.81 -15.00
C ALA A 124 14.80 18.35 -14.12
N ARG A 125 16.03 18.35 -14.64
CA ARG A 125 17.23 17.98 -13.89
C ARG A 125 17.54 18.96 -12.75
N SER A 126 17.30 20.25 -12.95
CA SER A 126 17.52 21.29 -11.94
C SER A 126 16.39 21.42 -10.93
N ASP A 127 15.20 20.88 -11.23
CA ASP A 127 14.06 20.95 -10.33
C ASP A 127 14.32 20.13 -9.07
N LYS A 128 14.32 20.81 -7.90
CA LYS A 128 14.44 20.17 -6.58
C LYS A 128 13.29 19.20 -6.30
N TYR A 129 12.09 19.57 -6.75
CA TYR A 129 10.85 18.84 -6.48
C TYR A 129 10.31 18.13 -7.73
N LEU A 130 11.23 17.67 -8.60
CA LEU A 130 10.88 16.93 -9.80
C LEU A 130 9.75 15.93 -9.55
N ASN A 131 8.67 16.07 -10.31
CA ASN A 131 7.60 15.10 -10.45
C ASN A 131 7.71 14.46 -11.85
N PRO A 132 8.26 13.27 -12.00
CA PRO A 132 8.54 12.69 -13.32
C PRO A 132 7.31 12.57 -14.22
N GLY A 133 6.17 12.30 -13.61
CA GLY A 133 4.88 12.16 -14.31
C GLY A 133 4.10 13.45 -14.42
N ASP A 134 4.37 14.47 -13.60
CA ASP A 134 3.46 15.62 -13.41
C ASP A 134 1.99 15.22 -13.29
N GLY A 135 1.76 14.05 -12.66
CA GLY A 135 0.40 13.59 -12.36
C GLY A 135 -0.24 14.47 -11.30
N SER A 136 -1.54 14.75 -11.44
CA SER A 136 -2.24 15.68 -10.53
C SER A 136 -2.58 15.07 -9.17
N VAL A 137 -2.50 13.73 -9.01
CA VAL A 137 -2.81 13.04 -7.76
C VAL A 137 -1.77 13.28 -6.67
N SER A 138 -0.51 13.52 -7.04
CA SER A 138 0.60 13.65 -6.10
C SER A 138 1.71 14.54 -6.63
N LYS A 139 2.53 15.06 -5.72
CA LYS A 139 3.75 15.82 -6.06
C LYS A 139 4.93 14.94 -6.48
N LEU A 140 4.74 13.61 -6.52
CA LEU A 140 5.78 12.65 -6.91
C LEU A 140 5.16 11.41 -7.57
N CYS A 141 4.64 11.55 -8.78
CA CYS A 141 4.21 10.43 -9.60
C CYS A 141 5.40 9.83 -10.36
N HIS A 142 5.66 8.56 -10.16
CA HIS A 142 6.85 7.87 -10.66
C HIS A 142 6.54 6.44 -11.12
N GLU A 143 7.46 5.82 -11.86
CA GLU A 143 7.36 4.43 -12.27
C GLU A 143 7.47 3.48 -11.05
N PRO A 144 6.65 2.40 -10.98
CA PRO A 144 6.73 1.40 -9.90
C PRO A 144 8.14 0.78 -9.78
N ARG A 145 8.80 0.53 -10.91
CA ARG A 145 10.16 -0.04 -10.96
C ARG A 145 11.22 0.88 -10.35
N VAL A 146 11.00 2.19 -10.37
CA VAL A 146 11.93 3.14 -9.72
C VAL A 146 11.78 3.07 -8.22
N ALA A 147 10.54 2.99 -7.70
CA ALA A 147 10.32 2.77 -6.28
C ALA A 147 10.95 1.45 -5.80
N LEU A 148 10.77 0.36 -6.55
CA LEU A 148 11.39 -0.93 -6.26
C LEU A 148 12.93 -0.83 -6.22
N ALA A 149 13.53 -0.20 -7.22
CA ALA A 149 14.99 -0.03 -7.29
C ALA A 149 15.53 0.74 -6.07
N VAL A 150 14.85 1.81 -5.66
CA VAL A 150 15.24 2.61 -4.50
C VAL A 150 15.07 1.83 -3.19
N LEU A 151 13.98 1.08 -3.02
CA LEU A 151 13.78 0.23 -1.83
C LEU A 151 14.88 -0.84 -1.72
N LEU A 152 15.20 -1.50 -2.84
CA LEU A 152 16.29 -2.49 -2.88
C LEU A 152 17.65 -1.84 -2.59
N GLU A 153 17.91 -0.63 -3.08
CA GLU A 153 19.13 0.12 -2.77
C GLU A 153 19.22 0.43 -1.25
N MET A 154 18.12 0.85 -0.63
CA MET A 154 18.07 1.11 0.81
C MET A 154 18.30 -0.16 1.66
N LEU A 155 17.86 -1.32 1.19
CA LEU A 155 18.02 -2.62 1.88
C LEU A 155 19.35 -3.30 1.58
N ALA A 156 20.01 -2.99 0.47
CA ALA A 156 21.23 -3.67 0.00
C ALA A 156 22.36 -3.76 1.04
N PRO A 157 22.69 -2.73 1.85
CA PRO A 157 23.72 -2.83 2.87
C PRO A 157 23.40 -3.88 3.94
N PHE A 158 22.12 -4.09 4.26
CA PHE A 158 21.68 -5.05 5.27
C PHE A 158 21.63 -6.46 4.71
N ILE A 159 21.27 -6.64 3.44
CA ILE A 159 21.40 -7.92 2.74
C ILE A 159 22.88 -8.31 2.66
N SER A 160 23.75 -7.41 2.21
CA SER A 160 25.19 -7.63 2.06
C SER A 160 25.88 -7.97 3.38
N SER A 161 25.44 -7.38 4.49
CA SER A 161 26.00 -7.67 5.82
C SER A 161 25.38 -8.89 6.51
N GLY A 162 24.44 -9.59 5.85
CA GLY A 162 23.74 -10.72 6.43
C GLY A 162 22.80 -10.37 7.58
N LYS A 163 22.37 -9.11 7.71
CA LYS A 163 21.37 -8.69 8.69
C LYS A 163 19.94 -8.85 8.20
N LEU A 164 19.75 -8.88 6.89
CA LEU A 164 18.45 -9.08 6.24
C LEU A 164 18.48 -10.32 5.37
N ILE A 165 17.52 -11.22 5.59
CA ILE A 165 17.13 -12.25 4.62
C ILE A 165 15.82 -11.75 3.98
N LEU A 166 15.85 -11.52 2.66
CA LEU A 166 14.68 -11.16 1.87
C LEU A 166 14.21 -12.40 1.10
N LEU A 167 12.97 -12.84 1.38
CA LEU A 167 12.32 -14.00 0.77
C LEU A 167 11.15 -13.51 -0.08
N THR A 168 11.39 -13.28 -1.37
CA THR A 168 10.33 -12.99 -2.34
C THR A 168 9.69 -14.27 -2.86
N GLU A 169 8.42 -14.20 -3.29
CA GLU A 169 7.60 -15.33 -3.76
C GLU A 169 7.28 -16.36 -2.66
N TYR A 170 7.35 -15.92 -1.39
CA TYR A 170 7.02 -16.74 -0.22
C TYR A 170 5.75 -16.25 0.46
N LYS A 171 4.73 -17.12 0.49
CA LYS A 171 3.47 -16.92 1.21
C LYS A 171 3.50 -17.64 2.55
N ILE A 172 3.05 -16.96 3.60
CA ILE A 172 2.84 -17.62 4.90
C ILE A 172 1.59 -18.50 4.82
N ILE A 173 1.75 -19.79 5.14
CA ILE A 173 0.68 -20.78 5.01
C ILE A 173 0.21 -21.37 6.34
N SER A 174 1.02 -21.27 7.39
CA SER A 174 0.63 -21.71 8.73
C SER A 174 1.49 -21.06 9.81
N ALA A 175 1.00 -21.10 11.05
CA ALA A 175 1.70 -20.63 12.25
C ALA A 175 1.68 -21.69 13.34
N GLU A 176 2.76 -21.76 14.11
CA GLU A 176 2.83 -22.49 15.38
C GLU A 176 2.76 -21.48 16.51
N PHE A 177 1.76 -21.62 17.38
CA PHE A 177 1.54 -20.73 18.52
C PHE A 177 0.96 -21.48 19.72
N SER A 178 1.17 -20.95 20.91
CA SER A 178 0.54 -21.45 22.13
C SER A 178 0.12 -20.28 23.01
N GLY A 179 -1.15 -20.29 23.44
CA GLY A 179 -1.73 -19.19 24.20
C GLY A 179 -1.58 -17.85 23.46
N ASP A 180 -0.81 -16.93 24.02
CA ASP A 180 -0.64 -15.56 23.53
C ASP A 180 0.67 -15.34 22.75
N THR A 181 1.38 -16.43 22.42
CA THR A 181 2.73 -16.37 21.85
C THR A 181 2.86 -17.19 20.59
N ILE A 182 3.37 -16.59 19.53
CA ILE A 182 3.73 -17.23 18.27
C ILE A 182 5.18 -17.74 18.41
N HIS A 183 5.44 -18.95 17.95
CA HIS A 183 6.75 -19.60 18.02
C HIS A 183 7.45 -19.66 16.66
N ALA A 184 6.68 -20.00 15.62
CA ALA A 184 7.20 -20.13 14.27
C ALA A 184 6.11 -19.88 13.22
N LEU A 185 6.54 -19.54 12.02
CA LEU A 185 5.70 -19.46 10.83
C LEU A 185 6.26 -20.38 9.75
N LYS A 186 5.37 -20.99 8.96
CA LYS A 186 5.75 -21.73 7.78
C LYS A 186 5.46 -20.88 6.54
N ALA A 187 6.50 -20.58 5.77
CA ALA A 187 6.40 -19.93 4.48
C ALA A 187 6.60 -20.95 3.34
N PHE A 188 5.88 -20.75 2.24
CA PHE A 188 5.90 -21.63 1.07
C PHE A 188 6.12 -20.81 -0.20
N ASN A 189 7.10 -21.24 -1.01
CA ASN A 189 7.33 -20.73 -2.35
C ASN A 189 6.68 -21.68 -3.35
N GLN A 190 5.65 -21.20 -4.06
CA GLN A 190 4.89 -22.01 -5.02
C GLN A 190 5.68 -22.35 -6.29
N HIS A 191 6.62 -21.49 -6.70
CA HIS A 191 7.43 -21.69 -7.91
C HIS A 191 8.50 -22.74 -7.70
N GLU A 192 9.10 -22.78 -6.50
CA GLU A 192 10.16 -23.71 -6.16
C GLU A 192 9.67 -24.99 -5.44
N ASP A 193 8.37 -25.04 -5.08
CA ASP A 193 7.77 -26.11 -4.26
C ASP A 193 8.55 -26.35 -2.95
N LYS A 194 8.97 -25.25 -2.29
CA LYS A 194 9.80 -25.28 -1.09
C LYS A 194 9.11 -24.61 0.09
N SER A 195 9.30 -25.20 1.25
CA SER A 195 8.86 -24.60 2.52
C SER A 195 10.06 -24.24 3.38
N VAL A 196 9.91 -23.15 4.14
CA VAL A 196 10.85 -22.74 5.18
C VAL A 196 10.10 -22.46 6.48
N ILE A 197 10.75 -22.77 7.61
CA ILE A 197 10.24 -22.44 8.95
C ILE A 197 10.96 -21.19 9.43
N LEU A 198 10.20 -20.16 9.78
CA LEU A 198 10.69 -18.86 10.22
C LEU A 198 10.50 -18.75 11.74
N ILE A 199 11.59 -18.58 12.47
CA ILE A 199 11.58 -18.55 13.94
C ILE A 199 12.11 -17.19 14.42
N ALA A 200 11.34 -16.53 15.30
CA ALA A 200 11.74 -15.27 15.91
C ALA A 200 11.04 -15.07 17.26
N PRO A 201 11.58 -14.25 18.15
CA PRO A 201 10.87 -13.80 19.36
C PRO A 201 9.69 -12.88 19.01
N TYR A 202 9.72 -12.16 17.89
CA TYR A 202 8.69 -11.23 17.46
C TYR A 202 8.35 -11.39 15.99
N PHE A 203 7.08 -11.13 15.66
CA PHE A 203 6.51 -11.20 14.32
C PHE A 203 5.82 -9.88 14.00
N ILE A 204 5.94 -9.43 12.76
CA ILE A 204 5.24 -8.25 12.23
C ILE A 204 4.33 -8.72 11.10
N ASP A 205 3.04 -8.40 11.18
CA ASP A 205 2.08 -8.62 10.10
C ASP A 205 1.97 -7.34 9.26
N ALA A 206 2.60 -7.36 8.10
CA ALA A 206 2.52 -6.35 7.06
C ALA A 206 1.89 -6.90 5.76
N THR A 207 1.13 -7.99 5.89
CA THR A 207 0.37 -8.55 4.75
C THR A 207 -0.78 -7.64 4.38
N GLU A 208 -1.15 -7.62 3.10
CA GLU A 208 -2.18 -6.72 2.58
C GLU A 208 -3.58 -6.99 3.17
N LEU A 209 -3.87 -8.23 3.52
CA LEU A 209 -5.17 -8.65 4.04
C LEU A 209 -5.16 -9.00 5.54
N GLY A 210 -4.04 -8.77 6.26
CA GLY A 210 -3.90 -9.18 7.66
C GLY A 210 -3.93 -10.71 7.81
N ASP A 211 -3.15 -11.41 6.97
CA ASP A 211 -3.25 -12.88 6.84
C ASP A 211 -2.68 -13.63 8.03
N LEU A 212 -1.76 -13.03 8.80
CA LEU A 212 -1.27 -13.65 10.03
C LEU A 212 -2.35 -13.71 11.13
N LEU A 213 -3.31 -12.81 11.13
CA LEU A 213 -4.32 -12.74 12.20
C LEU A 213 -5.11 -14.04 12.34
N PRO A 214 -5.76 -14.57 11.28
CA PRO A 214 -6.44 -15.87 11.37
C PRO A 214 -5.48 -17.04 11.57
N LEU A 215 -4.25 -17.01 10.99
CA LEU A 215 -3.29 -18.11 11.12
C LEU A 215 -2.75 -18.26 12.55
N THR A 216 -2.68 -17.18 13.31
CA THR A 216 -2.16 -17.14 14.68
C THR A 216 -3.26 -17.13 15.75
N GLY A 217 -4.53 -17.17 15.34
CA GLY A 217 -5.66 -17.02 16.25
C GLY A 217 -5.72 -15.65 16.93
N THR A 218 -5.11 -14.63 16.34
CA THR A 218 -5.20 -13.24 16.81
C THR A 218 -6.58 -12.68 16.47
N GLU A 219 -7.22 -12.03 17.42
CA GLU A 219 -8.55 -11.46 17.27
C GLU A 219 -8.53 -10.27 16.31
N PHE A 220 -9.50 -10.24 15.41
CA PHE A 220 -9.62 -9.19 14.39
C PHE A 220 -11.08 -8.85 14.08
N ILE A 221 -11.27 -7.76 13.38
CA ILE A 221 -12.53 -7.31 12.80
C ILE A 221 -12.31 -7.16 11.29
N SER A 222 -13.33 -7.44 10.50
CA SER A 222 -13.37 -7.19 9.06
C SER A 222 -14.70 -6.56 8.66
N GLY A 223 -14.74 -5.87 7.53
CA GLY A 223 -15.93 -5.18 7.06
C GLY A 223 -16.36 -4.04 7.97
N THR A 224 -17.65 -3.73 7.97
CA THR A 224 -18.21 -2.59 8.71
C THR A 224 -18.64 -2.98 10.12
N GLU A 225 -18.24 -2.15 11.10
CA GLU A 225 -18.81 -2.12 12.45
C GLU A 225 -20.17 -1.41 12.43
N SER A 226 -21.01 -1.69 13.42
CA SER A 226 -22.28 -0.96 13.59
C SER A 226 -22.10 0.34 14.36
N ARG A 227 -22.98 1.31 14.09
CA ARG A 227 -23.04 2.57 14.86
C ARG A 227 -23.24 2.32 16.35
N LYS A 228 -23.95 1.24 16.72
CA LYS A 228 -24.13 0.87 18.13
C LYS A 228 -22.82 0.45 18.80
N GLU A 229 -21.89 -0.15 18.05
CA GLU A 229 -20.59 -0.62 18.58
C GLU A 229 -19.60 0.52 18.69
N THR A 230 -19.53 1.40 17.69
CA THR A 230 -18.49 2.44 17.59
C THR A 230 -18.95 3.84 17.94
N GLY A 231 -20.25 4.15 17.77
CA GLY A 231 -20.77 5.51 17.91
C GLY A 231 -20.56 6.41 16.70
N GLU A 232 -19.85 5.92 15.68
CA GLU A 232 -19.47 6.71 14.50
C GLU A 232 -20.68 7.16 13.70
N LEU A 233 -20.67 8.40 13.19
CA LEU A 233 -21.79 8.99 12.44
C LEU A 233 -22.05 8.28 11.11
N HIS A 234 -21.00 7.87 10.42
CA HIS A 234 -21.08 7.22 9.12
C HIS A 234 -21.14 5.68 9.20
N ALA A 235 -20.99 5.10 10.40
CA ALA A 235 -21.18 3.67 10.57
C ALA A 235 -22.62 3.24 10.29
N PRO A 236 -22.85 2.08 9.66
CA PRO A 236 -24.18 1.55 9.39
C PRO A 236 -24.89 1.14 10.70
N GLU A 237 -26.20 0.97 10.64
CA GLU A 237 -27.00 0.50 11.80
C GLU A 237 -26.63 -0.91 12.25
N LYS A 238 -26.18 -1.77 11.31
CA LYS A 238 -25.80 -3.15 11.56
C LYS A 238 -24.41 -3.43 11.04
N ALA A 239 -23.60 -4.09 11.85
CA ALA A 239 -22.30 -4.59 11.42
C ALA A 239 -22.45 -5.62 10.28
N ASN A 240 -21.49 -5.60 9.36
CA ASN A 240 -21.39 -6.59 8.29
C ASN A 240 -19.91 -6.93 8.03
N PRO A 241 -19.43 -8.07 8.55
CA PRO A 241 -18.03 -8.48 8.39
C PRO A 241 -17.58 -8.75 6.95
N GLU A 242 -18.52 -8.92 6.02
CA GLU A 242 -18.24 -9.14 4.60
C GLU A 242 -18.22 -7.83 3.80
N ASN A 243 -18.64 -6.73 4.39
CA ASN A 243 -18.77 -5.44 3.70
C ASN A 243 -17.43 -4.70 3.63
N ASN A 244 -16.55 -5.17 2.76
CA ASN A 244 -15.23 -4.59 2.51
C ASN A 244 -15.25 -3.73 1.25
N GLN A 245 -14.33 -2.76 1.20
CA GLN A 245 -14.16 -1.86 0.06
C GLN A 245 -13.71 -2.60 -1.20
N ALA A 246 -14.05 -2.02 -2.34
CA ALA A 246 -13.58 -2.44 -3.65
C ALA A 246 -12.05 -2.57 -3.69
N PHE A 247 -11.58 -3.55 -4.44
CA PHE A 247 -10.18 -3.67 -4.85
C PHE A 247 -10.08 -3.64 -6.37
N ASN A 248 -8.89 -3.42 -6.92
CA ASN A 248 -8.73 -3.43 -8.38
C ASN A 248 -7.34 -3.92 -8.80
N PHE A 249 -7.20 -4.24 -10.08
CA PHE A 249 -5.91 -4.44 -10.71
C PHE A 249 -5.53 -3.21 -11.52
N CYS A 250 -4.52 -2.48 -11.06
CA CYS A 250 -3.96 -1.36 -11.79
C CYS A 250 -3.23 -1.83 -13.04
N PHE A 251 -3.15 -0.96 -14.05
CA PHE A 251 -2.35 -1.20 -15.25
C PHE A 251 -1.78 0.11 -15.80
N ALA A 252 -0.71 0.00 -16.57
CA ALA A 252 -0.07 1.15 -17.21
C ALA A 252 -0.42 1.20 -18.69
N ILE A 253 -0.69 2.40 -19.19
CA ILE A 253 -0.93 2.66 -20.61
C ILE A 253 -0.11 3.84 -21.12
N ASP A 254 0.25 3.80 -22.41
CA ASP A 254 0.69 4.94 -23.19
C ASP A 254 -0.18 5.09 -24.45
N TYR A 255 -0.01 6.19 -25.19
CA TYR A 255 -0.79 6.48 -26.38
C TYR A 255 0.11 6.78 -27.57
N ILE A 256 -0.02 6.02 -28.65
CA ILE A 256 0.72 6.16 -29.89
C ILE A 256 -0.25 6.60 -31.01
N PRO A 257 -0.25 7.90 -31.38
CA PRO A 257 -1.14 8.41 -32.42
C PRO A 257 -1.02 7.65 -33.75
N GLY A 258 -2.15 7.25 -34.33
CA GLY A 258 -2.19 6.56 -35.62
C GLY A 258 -1.86 5.06 -35.58
N ALA A 259 -1.47 4.52 -34.41
CA ALA A 259 -1.32 3.07 -34.24
C ALA A 259 -2.65 2.39 -33.83
N ASP A 260 -2.72 1.08 -34.01
CA ASP A 260 -3.78 0.24 -33.45
C ASP A 260 -3.14 -0.79 -32.50
N HIS A 261 -3.38 -0.62 -31.22
CA HIS A 261 -2.96 -1.50 -30.14
C HIS A 261 -4.15 -2.10 -29.40
N THR A 262 -5.32 -2.14 -30.07
CA THR A 262 -6.55 -2.71 -29.50
C THR A 262 -6.27 -4.14 -29.04
N ILE A 263 -6.53 -4.43 -27.77
CA ILE A 263 -6.40 -5.77 -27.22
C ILE A 263 -7.54 -6.67 -27.72
N GLU A 264 -7.37 -7.98 -27.61
CA GLU A 264 -8.48 -8.90 -27.82
C GLU A 264 -9.63 -8.55 -26.86
N LYS A 265 -10.88 -8.70 -27.37
CA LYS A 265 -12.07 -8.45 -26.55
C LYS A 265 -12.05 -9.37 -25.32
N PRO A 266 -12.01 -8.82 -24.08
CA PRO A 266 -12.02 -9.64 -22.89
C PRO A 266 -13.26 -10.54 -22.80
N HIS A 267 -13.10 -11.71 -22.20
CA HIS A 267 -14.18 -12.71 -22.13
C HIS A 267 -15.45 -12.13 -21.48
N ASP A 268 -15.32 -11.36 -20.41
CA ASP A 268 -16.45 -10.81 -19.65
C ASP A 268 -16.84 -9.38 -20.07
N TYR A 269 -16.34 -8.91 -21.24
CA TYR A 269 -16.57 -7.52 -21.67
C TYR A 269 -18.05 -7.16 -21.75
N ASP A 270 -18.89 -8.01 -22.36
CA ASP A 270 -20.32 -7.70 -22.54
C ASP A 270 -21.06 -7.61 -21.21
N PHE A 271 -20.66 -8.39 -20.21
CA PHE A 271 -21.15 -8.26 -18.85
C PHE A 271 -20.77 -6.89 -18.27
N TRP A 272 -19.48 -6.55 -18.23
CA TRP A 272 -18.99 -5.30 -17.65
C TRP A 272 -19.50 -4.07 -18.39
N ARG A 273 -19.61 -4.14 -19.71
CA ARG A 273 -20.14 -3.04 -20.55
C ARG A 273 -21.63 -2.74 -20.28
N SER A 274 -22.38 -3.74 -19.85
CA SER A 274 -23.79 -3.59 -19.49
C SER A 274 -24.04 -3.40 -18.00
N PHE A 275 -23.01 -3.58 -17.18
CA PHE A 275 -23.14 -3.58 -15.72
C PHE A 275 -23.52 -2.20 -15.17
N ASN A 276 -24.64 -2.16 -14.42
CA ASN A 276 -25.08 -1.01 -13.64
C ASN A 276 -24.91 -1.32 -12.16
N PRO A 277 -24.00 -0.64 -11.45
CA PRO A 277 -23.82 -0.83 -10.02
C PRO A 277 -25.10 -0.60 -9.23
N LYS A 278 -25.43 -1.54 -8.35
CA LYS A 278 -26.57 -1.42 -7.42
C LYS A 278 -26.04 -1.00 -6.06
N LEU A 279 -25.79 0.29 -5.90
CA LEU A 279 -25.25 0.88 -4.69
C LEU A 279 -26.30 1.76 -4.00
N ASN A 280 -26.06 2.05 -2.74
CA ASN A 280 -26.87 2.97 -1.93
C ASN A 280 -25.96 4.06 -1.33
N PRO A 281 -26.17 5.35 -1.68
CA PRO A 281 -27.08 5.88 -2.74
C PRO A 281 -26.74 5.37 -4.14
N ALA A 282 -27.67 5.51 -5.07
CA ALA A 282 -27.58 4.91 -6.41
C ALA A 282 -26.38 5.44 -7.22
N TRP A 283 -25.68 4.54 -7.90
CA TRP A 283 -24.65 4.88 -8.89
C TRP A 283 -25.28 5.46 -10.18
N PRO A 284 -24.64 6.47 -10.82
CA PRO A 284 -25.23 7.14 -11.98
C PRO A 284 -25.00 6.39 -13.30
N GLY A 285 -25.69 5.28 -13.54
CA GLY A 285 -25.63 4.57 -14.79
C GLY A 285 -24.66 3.38 -14.83
N LYS A 286 -23.93 3.20 -15.93
CA LYS A 286 -23.04 2.06 -16.14
C LYS A 286 -21.69 2.27 -15.44
N LEU A 287 -21.02 1.18 -15.07
CA LEU A 287 -19.68 1.26 -14.50
C LEU A 287 -18.65 1.75 -15.54
N LEU A 288 -18.69 1.18 -16.77
CA LEU A 288 -17.84 1.65 -17.87
C LEU A 288 -18.48 2.88 -18.54
N ASP A 289 -18.30 4.04 -17.89
CA ASP A 289 -18.76 5.36 -18.33
C ASP A 289 -17.82 6.43 -17.76
N LEU A 290 -17.80 7.62 -18.33
CA LEU A 290 -17.09 8.77 -17.76
C LEU A 290 -17.86 9.48 -16.62
N HIS A 291 -19.13 9.10 -16.41
CA HIS A 291 -19.92 9.55 -15.27
C HIS A 291 -19.80 8.56 -14.11
N TYR A 292 -19.61 9.08 -12.91
CA TYR A 292 -19.53 8.30 -11.68
C TYR A 292 -20.15 9.05 -10.51
N SER A 293 -20.33 8.42 -9.36
CA SER A 293 -20.73 9.13 -8.14
C SER A 293 -19.60 10.02 -7.67
N ASN A 294 -19.88 11.33 -7.49
CA ASN A 294 -18.94 12.20 -6.79
C ASN A 294 -18.74 11.67 -5.37
N PRO A 295 -17.49 11.38 -4.95
CA PRO A 295 -17.26 10.74 -3.65
C PRO A 295 -17.87 11.50 -2.46
N SER A 296 -17.74 12.83 -2.44
CA SER A 296 -18.21 13.66 -1.30
C SER A 296 -19.68 14.01 -1.35
N THR A 297 -20.30 14.18 -2.55
CA THR A 297 -21.69 14.64 -2.68
C THR A 297 -22.65 13.56 -3.14
N LEU A 298 -22.13 12.43 -3.63
CA LEU A 298 -22.86 11.31 -4.23
C LEU A 298 -23.70 11.66 -5.45
N SER A 299 -23.62 12.90 -5.93
CA SER A 299 -24.23 13.34 -7.17
C SER A 299 -23.45 12.85 -8.39
N PRO A 300 -24.07 12.72 -9.58
CA PRO A 300 -23.35 12.40 -10.79
C PRO A 300 -22.24 13.42 -11.08
N LYS A 301 -21.04 12.94 -11.37
CA LYS A 301 -19.86 13.74 -11.75
C LYS A 301 -19.29 13.20 -13.05
N GLU A 302 -18.99 14.10 -13.98
CA GLU A 302 -18.35 13.79 -15.24
C GLU A 302 -16.84 13.91 -15.15
N LEU A 303 -16.13 12.99 -15.80
CA LEU A 303 -14.69 12.96 -15.99
C LEU A 303 -14.35 13.13 -17.47
N ALA A 304 -13.13 13.52 -17.75
CA ALA A 304 -12.59 13.50 -19.11
C ALA A 304 -11.55 12.40 -19.28
N PHE A 305 -11.40 11.93 -20.51
CA PHE A 305 -10.30 11.08 -20.90
C PHE A 305 -9.79 11.51 -22.29
N ASP A 306 -8.67 12.20 -22.33
CA ASP A 306 -8.02 12.60 -23.56
C ASP A 306 -6.49 12.42 -23.48
N PRO A 307 -5.94 11.41 -24.19
CA PRO A 307 -4.50 11.15 -24.22
C PRO A 307 -3.75 11.98 -25.26
N SER A 308 -4.44 12.79 -26.08
CA SER A 308 -3.82 13.64 -27.11
C SER A 308 -3.15 14.89 -26.52
N GLY A 309 -3.50 15.25 -25.27
CA GLY A 309 -3.03 16.45 -24.60
C GLY A 309 -3.91 17.68 -24.87
N ALA A 310 -5.14 17.49 -25.38
CA ALA A 310 -6.13 18.56 -25.45
C ALA A 310 -6.53 19.03 -24.04
N ASP A 311 -6.91 20.30 -23.95
CA ASP A 311 -7.45 20.87 -22.71
C ASP A 311 -8.85 20.32 -22.46
N THR A 312 -9.08 19.82 -21.24
CA THR A 312 -10.35 19.23 -20.82
C THR A 312 -11.04 20.03 -19.72
N GLU A 313 -10.47 21.18 -19.32
CA GLU A 313 -11.03 22.01 -18.27
C GLU A 313 -12.53 22.36 -18.55
N PRO A 314 -13.42 22.32 -17.52
CA PRO A 314 -13.11 22.11 -16.10
C PRO A 314 -13.10 20.64 -15.64
N LEU A 315 -13.16 19.66 -16.55
CA LEU A 315 -13.24 18.25 -16.21
C LEU A 315 -11.85 17.69 -15.87
N LEU A 316 -11.79 16.84 -14.85
CA LEU A 316 -10.57 16.11 -14.50
C LEU A 316 -10.23 15.11 -15.63
N ASN A 317 -9.08 15.30 -16.27
CA ASN A 317 -8.59 14.36 -17.27
C ASN A 317 -7.91 13.15 -16.60
N LEU A 318 -8.52 11.99 -16.72
CA LEU A 318 -7.98 10.74 -16.19
C LEU A 318 -6.60 10.40 -16.76
N TRP A 319 -6.27 10.85 -17.98
CA TRP A 319 -4.96 10.66 -18.59
C TRP A 319 -3.84 11.31 -17.79
N THR A 320 -4.05 12.49 -17.24
CA THR A 320 -3.05 13.24 -16.46
C THR A 320 -3.14 12.97 -14.96
N TYR A 321 -4.21 12.35 -14.48
CA TYR A 321 -4.47 12.19 -13.05
C TYR A 321 -3.37 11.38 -12.34
N ARG A 322 -3.10 10.15 -12.81
CA ARG A 322 -2.05 9.27 -12.26
C ARG A 322 -0.92 9.05 -13.27
N ARG A 323 -0.57 10.09 -14.04
CA ARG A 323 0.51 10.02 -15.01
C ARG A 323 1.85 9.87 -14.29
N ILE A 324 2.63 8.83 -14.65
CA ILE A 324 3.92 8.50 -14.04
C ILE A 324 5.12 8.93 -14.88
N ILE A 325 4.92 9.19 -16.16
CA ILE A 325 5.89 9.78 -17.09
C ILE A 325 5.22 10.89 -17.88
N ASN A 326 5.67 12.12 -17.69
CA ASN A 326 5.45 13.21 -18.62
C ASN A 326 6.65 13.33 -19.53
N LYS A 327 6.50 12.98 -20.83
CA LYS A 327 7.61 12.98 -21.78
C LYS A 327 8.32 14.34 -21.92
N LYS A 328 7.64 15.46 -21.56
CA LYS A 328 8.22 16.81 -21.58
C LYS A 328 9.34 16.99 -20.55
N ASN A 329 9.39 16.17 -19.50
CA ASN A 329 10.48 16.19 -18.52
C ASN A 329 11.77 15.51 -19.03
N PHE A 330 11.68 14.81 -20.16
CA PHE A 330 12.75 14.00 -20.72
C PHE A 330 13.22 14.55 -22.07
N LYS A 331 14.50 14.32 -22.41
CA LYS A 331 15.04 14.72 -23.71
C LYS A 331 14.27 14.03 -24.84
N PRO A 332 14.11 14.69 -26.00
CA PRO A 332 13.43 14.11 -27.15
C PRO A 332 13.97 12.71 -27.50
N GLY A 333 13.07 11.77 -27.77
CA GLY A 333 13.40 10.38 -28.08
C GLY A 333 13.58 9.45 -26.87
N THR A 334 13.53 9.95 -25.62
CA THR A 334 13.59 9.09 -24.43
C THR A 334 12.29 8.28 -24.25
N PHE A 335 11.15 8.93 -24.41
CA PHE A 335 9.82 8.32 -24.40
C PHE A 335 9.03 8.74 -25.63
N GLN A 336 8.31 7.81 -26.23
CA GLN A 336 7.41 8.08 -27.36
C GLN A 336 6.15 8.83 -26.94
N SER A 337 5.66 8.53 -25.73
CA SER A 337 4.42 9.07 -25.17
C SER A 337 4.58 9.30 -23.67
N ASP A 338 3.64 10.03 -23.09
CA ASP A 338 3.36 9.98 -21.66
C ASP A 338 2.92 8.57 -21.27
N ILE A 339 3.08 8.23 -19.98
CA ILE A 339 2.61 6.95 -19.42
C ILE A 339 1.76 7.26 -18.19
N THR A 340 0.56 6.69 -18.13
CA THR A 340 -0.34 6.82 -16.98
C THR A 340 -0.69 5.47 -16.39
N ILE A 341 -0.98 5.46 -15.07
CA ILE A 341 -1.54 4.31 -14.36
C ILE A 341 -3.05 4.46 -14.31
N VAL A 342 -3.73 3.39 -14.64
CA VAL A 342 -5.18 3.26 -14.49
C VAL A 342 -5.48 2.63 -13.13
N ASN A 343 -5.99 3.47 -12.23
CA ASN A 343 -6.56 3.16 -10.93
C ASN A 343 -7.68 4.18 -10.74
N TRP A 344 -8.84 3.86 -11.25
CA TRP A 344 -9.97 4.77 -11.40
C TRP A 344 -11.26 4.12 -10.89
N PRO A 345 -12.34 4.89 -10.66
CA PRO A 345 -13.64 4.34 -10.25
C PRO A 345 -14.15 3.20 -11.14
N GLN A 346 -13.83 3.26 -12.44
CA GLN A 346 -14.32 2.34 -13.44
C GLN A 346 -13.71 0.93 -13.37
N ASN A 347 -12.59 0.75 -12.67
CA ASN A 347 -12.01 -0.57 -12.44
C ASN A 347 -12.06 -1.04 -10.99
N ASP A 348 -12.84 -0.39 -10.15
CA ASP A 348 -13.13 -0.85 -8.79
C ASP A 348 -14.04 -2.07 -8.82
N TYR A 349 -13.53 -3.19 -8.32
CA TYR A 349 -14.27 -4.44 -8.23
C TYR A 349 -14.89 -4.58 -6.83
N PHE A 350 -16.20 -4.51 -6.74
CA PHE A 350 -16.98 -4.57 -5.48
C PHE A 350 -18.13 -5.59 -5.51
N ILE A 351 -18.13 -6.52 -6.50
CA ILE A 351 -19.11 -7.61 -6.55
C ILE A 351 -18.55 -8.92 -6.00
N GLY A 352 -17.48 -8.83 -5.22
CA GLY A 352 -16.84 -9.93 -4.52
C GLY A 352 -15.87 -9.44 -3.46
N ASN A 353 -15.47 -10.35 -2.59
CA ASN A 353 -14.62 -10.09 -1.44
C ASN A 353 -13.40 -11.02 -1.44
N LEU A 354 -12.28 -10.58 -0.84
CA LEU A 354 -11.06 -11.38 -0.68
C LEU A 354 -10.84 -11.81 0.78
N ILE A 355 -11.62 -11.27 1.73
CA ILE A 355 -11.50 -11.55 3.16
C ILE A 355 -12.56 -12.55 3.57
N GLY A 356 -12.15 -13.63 4.25
CA GLY A 356 -13.08 -14.63 4.79
C GLY A 356 -13.70 -15.58 3.76
N VAL A 357 -13.23 -15.54 2.52
CA VAL A 357 -13.70 -16.43 1.44
C VAL A 357 -12.80 -17.66 1.28
N ASN A 358 -13.34 -18.73 0.73
CA ASN A 358 -12.55 -19.92 0.40
C ASN A 358 -11.64 -19.69 -0.83
N SER A 359 -10.67 -20.58 -1.04
CA SER A 359 -9.70 -20.43 -2.13
C SER A 359 -10.33 -20.39 -3.53
N PRO A 360 -11.32 -21.20 -3.92
CA PRO A 360 -12.01 -21.09 -5.20
C PRO A 360 -12.67 -19.72 -5.42
N ASP A 361 -13.38 -19.19 -4.42
CA ASP A 361 -14.02 -17.88 -4.53
C ASP A 361 -12.97 -16.75 -4.58
N TYR A 362 -11.89 -16.86 -3.79
CA TYR A 362 -10.76 -15.92 -3.88
C TYR A 362 -10.22 -15.84 -5.31
N ILE A 363 -9.87 -16.97 -5.91
CA ILE A 363 -9.36 -17.06 -7.29
C ILE A 363 -10.36 -16.47 -8.28
N LYS A 364 -11.64 -16.81 -8.15
CA LYS A 364 -12.73 -16.28 -8.98
C LYS A 364 -12.80 -14.75 -8.92
N HIS A 365 -12.73 -14.16 -7.71
CA HIS A 365 -12.82 -12.71 -7.56
C HIS A 365 -11.58 -11.99 -8.08
N ILE A 366 -10.40 -12.59 -7.93
CA ILE A 366 -9.17 -12.11 -8.57
C ILE A 366 -9.33 -12.07 -10.09
N GLU A 367 -9.80 -13.16 -10.69
CA GLU A 367 -9.96 -13.26 -12.15
C GLU A 367 -11.01 -12.29 -12.69
N ASN A 368 -12.15 -12.17 -12.01
CA ASN A 368 -13.19 -11.21 -12.38
C ASN A 368 -12.71 -9.75 -12.29
N ALA A 369 -11.89 -9.40 -11.29
CA ALA A 369 -11.32 -8.06 -11.18
C ALA A 369 -10.31 -7.76 -12.30
N LYS A 370 -9.52 -8.77 -12.72
CA LYS A 370 -8.65 -8.68 -13.89
C LYS A 370 -9.47 -8.47 -15.16
N GLN A 371 -10.55 -9.24 -15.35
CA GLN A 371 -11.47 -9.09 -16.50
C GLN A 371 -12.12 -7.69 -16.52
N LEU A 372 -12.48 -7.11 -15.37
CA LEU A 372 -12.97 -5.74 -15.30
C LEU A 372 -11.91 -4.73 -15.78
N SER A 373 -10.66 -4.83 -15.30
CA SER A 373 -9.58 -3.93 -15.70
C SER A 373 -9.26 -4.01 -17.20
N LEU A 374 -9.22 -5.23 -17.77
CA LEU A 374 -9.04 -5.42 -19.21
C LEU A 374 -10.25 -4.91 -20.00
N SER A 375 -11.47 -5.07 -19.46
CA SER A 375 -12.70 -4.55 -20.09
C SER A 375 -12.72 -3.03 -20.12
N LEU A 376 -12.21 -2.37 -19.08
CA LEU A 376 -12.02 -0.92 -19.08
C LEU A 376 -11.04 -0.50 -20.19
N LEU A 377 -9.89 -1.16 -20.32
CA LEU A 377 -8.93 -0.86 -21.38
C LEU A 377 -9.57 -1.04 -22.78
N TYR A 378 -10.26 -2.15 -23.00
CA TYR A 378 -10.92 -2.40 -24.29
C TYR A 378 -11.99 -1.35 -24.61
N TRP A 379 -12.78 -0.93 -23.61
CA TRP A 379 -13.75 0.15 -23.75
C TRP A 379 -13.08 1.49 -24.08
N LEU A 380 -11.97 1.83 -23.43
CA LEU A 380 -11.18 3.03 -23.75
C LEU A 380 -10.63 2.99 -25.17
N GLN A 381 -10.25 1.81 -25.68
CA GLN A 381 -9.72 1.64 -27.03
C GLN A 381 -10.80 1.69 -28.11
N THR A 382 -12.05 1.31 -27.79
CA THR A 382 -13.07 1.05 -28.82
C THR A 382 -14.32 1.91 -28.73
N GLU A 383 -14.72 2.38 -27.53
CA GLU A 383 -16.05 2.97 -27.35
C GLU A 383 -16.08 4.31 -26.62
N VAL A 384 -15.06 4.65 -25.81
CA VAL A 384 -15.08 5.91 -25.03
C VAL A 384 -15.24 7.10 -25.99
N PRO A 385 -16.08 8.10 -25.66
CA PRO A 385 -16.15 9.32 -26.45
C PRO A 385 -14.78 9.99 -26.59
N ASN A 386 -14.43 10.44 -27.78
CA ASN A 386 -13.23 11.24 -28.03
C ASN A 386 -13.60 12.60 -28.64
N SER A 387 -12.64 13.51 -28.72
CA SER A 387 -12.83 14.86 -29.23
C SER A 387 -13.12 14.94 -30.74
N GLY A 388 -13.05 13.81 -31.47
CA GLY A 388 -13.41 13.67 -32.88
C GLY A 388 -14.75 13.01 -33.09
N GLU A 389 -15.13 12.78 -34.35
CA GLU A 389 -16.33 12.01 -34.72
C GLU A 389 -16.20 10.51 -34.43
N ASN A 390 -15.00 10.03 -34.08
CA ASN A 390 -14.69 8.64 -33.81
C ASN A 390 -14.90 8.30 -32.34
N LYS A 391 -15.07 7.01 -32.05
CA LYS A 391 -15.11 6.47 -30.69
C LYS A 391 -13.84 5.67 -30.42
N GLY A 392 -13.40 5.72 -29.17
CA GLY A 392 -12.26 4.98 -28.68
C GLY A 392 -10.90 5.57 -29.10
N TRP A 393 -9.86 5.10 -28.43
CA TRP A 393 -8.47 5.50 -28.63
C TRP A 393 -7.63 4.26 -28.94
N ARG A 394 -7.69 3.76 -30.18
CA ARG A 394 -7.00 2.52 -30.62
C ARG A 394 -5.49 2.55 -30.41
N GLY A 395 -4.88 3.75 -30.40
CA GLY A 395 -3.45 3.92 -30.12
C GLY A 395 -3.05 3.72 -28.66
N LEU A 396 -3.99 3.48 -27.73
CA LEU A 396 -3.67 3.11 -26.36
C LEU A 396 -2.99 1.75 -26.31
N ARG A 397 -1.79 1.70 -25.71
CA ARG A 397 -0.98 0.49 -25.61
C ARG A 397 -0.80 0.08 -24.14
N LEU A 398 -1.12 -1.18 -23.83
CA LEU A 398 -0.87 -1.76 -22.52
C LEU A 398 0.64 -1.93 -22.27
N ARG A 399 1.14 -1.36 -21.19
CA ARG A 399 2.57 -1.29 -20.87
C ARG A 399 2.95 -2.36 -19.85
N LYS A 400 3.03 -3.61 -20.32
CA LYS A 400 3.48 -4.79 -19.54
C LYS A 400 4.84 -4.59 -18.87
N ASP A 401 5.75 -3.89 -19.53
CA ASP A 401 7.09 -3.58 -19.06
C ASP A 401 7.12 -2.68 -17.81
N ILE A 402 6.11 -1.86 -17.61
CA ILE A 402 5.99 -0.98 -16.43
C ILE A 402 5.59 -1.77 -15.19
N VAL A 403 4.57 -2.60 -15.31
CA VAL A 403 4.02 -3.40 -14.18
C VAL A 403 4.75 -4.73 -13.98
N GLY A 404 5.48 -5.21 -14.99
CA GLY A 404 6.34 -6.40 -14.90
C GLY A 404 5.60 -7.73 -14.93
N THR A 405 4.46 -7.81 -15.62
CA THR A 405 3.63 -9.00 -15.76
C THR A 405 3.35 -9.31 -17.23
N GLU A 406 3.05 -10.56 -17.54
CA GLU A 406 2.72 -10.98 -18.89
C GLU A 406 1.30 -10.57 -19.31
N ASP A 407 0.37 -10.49 -18.37
CA ASP A 407 -1.01 -10.04 -18.62
C ASP A 407 -1.12 -8.50 -18.67
N GLY A 408 -0.09 -7.77 -18.23
CA GLY A 408 -0.04 -6.31 -18.23
C GLY A 408 -0.79 -5.64 -17.08
N LEU A 409 -1.30 -6.41 -16.15
CA LEU A 409 -1.93 -5.93 -14.92
C LEU A 409 -0.91 -5.93 -13.78
N ALA A 410 -1.17 -5.18 -12.71
CA ALA A 410 -0.34 -5.16 -11.52
C ALA A 410 -0.14 -6.57 -10.96
N LYS A 411 1.01 -6.83 -10.32
CA LYS A 411 1.35 -8.14 -9.76
C LYS A 411 0.44 -8.56 -8.61
N HIS A 412 -0.08 -7.59 -7.88
CA HIS A 412 -0.99 -7.79 -6.76
C HIS A 412 -2.16 -6.81 -6.88
N PRO A 413 -3.40 -7.18 -6.53
CA PRO A 413 -4.51 -6.24 -6.52
C PRO A 413 -4.24 -5.10 -5.52
N TYR A 414 -4.71 -3.90 -5.85
CA TYR A 414 -4.71 -2.78 -4.92
C TYR A 414 -5.80 -3.00 -3.86
N ILE A 415 -5.36 -3.31 -2.66
CA ILE A 415 -6.21 -3.62 -1.51
C ILE A 415 -6.41 -2.36 -0.68
N ARG A 416 -7.66 -1.94 -0.49
CA ARG A 416 -8.01 -0.77 0.32
C ARG A 416 -8.33 -1.11 1.77
N GLU A 417 -8.75 -2.33 2.05
CA GLU A 417 -9.17 -2.74 3.38
C GLU A 417 -8.62 -4.11 3.76
N SER A 418 -8.26 -4.26 5.02
CA SER A 418 -7.67 -5.45 5.62
C SER A 418 -8.49 -5.93 6.80
N ARG A 419 -8.22 -7.14 7.29
CA ARG A 419 -8.56 -7.49 8.68
C ARG A 419 -7.84 -6.52 9.60
N ARG A 420 -8.52 -6.01 10.60
CA ARG A 420 -7.98 -5.05 11.59
C ARG A 420 -7.93 -5.74 12.95
N ILE A 421 -6.80 -5.65 13.65
CA ILE A 421 -6.65 -6.26 14.97
C ILE A 421 -7.67 -5.69 15.97
N LYS A 422 -8.12 -6.53 16.92
CA LYS A 422 -8.67 -6.02 18.17
C LYS A 422 -7.51 -5.48 18.99
N ALA A 423 -7.39 -4.16 19.00
CA ALA A 423 -6.25 -3.42 19.57
C ALA A 423 -6.56 -2.88 20.97
N LEU A 424 -5.51 -2.55 21.73
CA LEU A 424 -5.66 -1.85 23.01
C LEU A 424 -6.31 -0.46 22.85
N PHE A 425 -6.31 0.08 21.66
CA PHE A 425 -7.00 1.32 21.29
C PHE A 425 -7.44 1.25 19.83
N THR A 426 -8.69 1.58 19.54
CA THR A 426 -9.21 1.69 18.19
C THR A 426 -9.44 3.16 17.86
N VAL A 427 -8.90 3.61 16.72
CA VAL A 427 -9.15 4.96 16.21
C VAL A 427 -10.53 5.00 15.59
N LEU A 428 -11.38 5.91 16.08
CA LEU A 428 -12.75 6.12 15.64
C LEU A 428 -12.85 7.40 14.80
N GLU A 429 -13.92 7.54 14.06
CA GLU A 429 -14.23 8.69 13.22
C GLU A 429 -14.13 10.04 13.96
N GLU A 430 -14.66 10.12 15.17
CA GLU A 430 -14.62 11.34 15.99
C GLU A 430 -13.22 11.77 16.42
N HIS A 431 -12.21 10.87 16.33
CA HIS A 431 -10.83 11.24 16.63
C HIS A 431 -10.17 12.02 15.49
N VAL A 432 -10.62 11.85 14.26
CA VAL A 432 -9.95 12.36 13.06
C VAL A 432 -10.87 13.17 12.13
N GLY A 433 -12.16 12.86 12.11
CA GLY A 433 -13.15 13.50 11.22
C GLY A 433 -13.41 14.95 11.63
N LYS A 434 -13.38 15.86 10.66
CA LYS A 434 -13.54 17.30 10.91
C LYS A 434 -14.93 17.62 11.45
N GLU A 435 -15.96 16.94 10.98
CA GLU A 435 -17.35 17.17 11.38
C GLU A 435 -17.64 16.70 12.81
N ASN A 436 -16.96 15.65 13.26
CA ASN A 436 -17.25 14.95 14.52
C ASN A 436 -16.32 15.34 15.67
N LEU A 437 -15.29 16.11 15.38
CA LEU A 437 -14.26 16.46 16.37
C LEU A 437 -14.84 17.12 17.64
N SER A 438 -15.93 17.87 17.51
CA SER A 438 -16.61 18.50 18.63
C SER A 438 -17.09 17.51 19.69
N LEU A 439 -17.34 16.26 19.32
CA LEU A 439 -17.80 15.21 20.24
C LEU A 439 -16.70 14.79 21.23
N VAL A 440 -15.43 14.83 20.83
CA VAL A 440 -14.28 14.42 21.68
C VAL A 440 -13.53 15.61 22.28
N THR A 441 -13.62 16.79 21.67
CA THR A 441 -12.89 17.99 22.13
C THR A 441 -13.67 18.88 23.09
N ALA A 442 -14.90 18.50 23.46
CA ALA A 442 -15.82 19.28 24.28
C ALA A 442 -16.02 20.73 23.75
N GLY A 443 -16.11 20.86 22.43
CA GLY A 443 -16.33 22.14 21.74
C GLY A 443 -15.06 23.03 21.63
N LYS A 444 -13.89 22.56 22.05
CA LYS A 444 -12.61 23.23 21.77
C LYS A 444 -12.21 22.97 20.33
N ASN A 445 -12.65 23.82 19.44
CA ASN A 445 -12.35 23.70 18.02
C ASN A 445 -10.96 24.26 17.72
N ASN A 446 -9.96 23.40 17.62
CA ASN A 446 -8.58 23.78 17.35
C ASN A 446 -8.15 23.47 15.91
N ASN A 447 -9.07 23.10 15.01
CA ASN A 447 -8.76 22.62 13.66
C ASN A 447 -7.72 21.46 13.62
N ARG A 448 -7.67 20.65 14.67
CA ARG A 448 -6.76 19.50 14.82
C ARG A 448 -7.55 18.27 15.23
N ALA A 449 -7.10 17.11 14.78
CA ALA A 449 -7.55 15.81 15.24
C ALA A 449 -7.27 15.62 16.76
N ALA A 450 -7.85 14.59 17.34
CA ALA A 450 -7.58 14.22 18.74
C ALA A 450 -6.08 13.99 18.96
N GLU A 451 -5.56 14.48 20.08
CA GLU A 451 -4.18 14.24 20.49
C GLU A 451 -4.09 12.97 21.32
N PHE A 452 -3.09 12.13 21.00
CA PHE A 452 -2.84 10.89 21.72
C PHE A 452 -1.53 10.99 22.51
N TYR A 453 -1.61 10.72 23.82
CA TYR A 453 -0.44 10.72 24.71
C TYR A 453 0.62 9.69 24.29
N ASP A 454 0.19 8.63 23.62
CA ASP A 454 1.00 7.53 23.12
C ASP A 454 1.25 7.60 21.60
N SER A 455 1.22 8.80 21.02
CA SER A 455 1.48 8.99 19.60
C SER A 455 2.87 8.50 19.18
N VAL A 456 2.91 7.72 18.09
CA VAL A 456 4.14 7.16 17.48
C VAL A 456 4.29 7.52 16.01
N GLY A 457 3.44 8.39 15.50
CA GLY A 457 3.48 8.84 14.11
C GLY A 457 2.43 9.90 13.83
N THR A 458 2.52 10.49 12.66
CA THR A 458 1.54 11.46 12.14
C THR A 458 1.10 11.05 10.75
N GLY A 459 -0.07 11.49 10.34
CA GLY A 459 -0.62 11.27 9.02
C GLY A 459 -1.69 12.29 8.67
N TYR A 460 -2.02 12.40 7.39
CA TYR A 460 -3.14 13.17 6.89
C TYR A 460 -3.62 12.61 5.56
N TYR A 461 -4.88 12.33 5.48
CA TYR A 461 -5.66 12.10 4.27
C TYR A 461 -7.14 12.24 4.63
N HIS A 462 -8.00 12.66 3.71
CA HIS A 462 -9.44 12.64 3.94
C HIS A 462 -9.94 11.20 4.16
N ILE A 463 -11.05 11.02 4.81
CA ILE A 463 -11.67 9.70 4.92
C ILE A 463 -12.24 9.37 3.54
N ASP A 464 -11.62 8.39 2.86
CA ASP A 464 -11.89 8.00 1.49
C ASP A 464 -12.20 6.50 1.43
N LEU A 465 -13.49 6.18 1.43
CA LEU A 465 -14.00 4.83 1.28
C LEU A 465 -14.65 4.69 -0.09
N HIS A 466 -14.19 3.70 -0.82
CA HIS A 466 -14.70 3.31 -2.12
C HIS A 466 -15.96 2.46 -2.00
N PRO A 467 -16.74 2.27 -3.09
CA PRO A 467 -17.88 1.36 -3.09
C PRO A 467 -17.54 0.00 -2.51
N THR A 468 -18.50 -0.60 -1.80
CA THR A 468 -18.26 -1.80 -1.03
C THR A 468 -19.03 -3.01 -1.58
N PHE A 469 -18.58 -4.22 -1.20
CA PHE A 469 -19.29 -5.46 -1.50
C PHE A 469 -20.71 -5.49 -0.88
N GLY A 470 -20.89 -4.82 0.26
CA GLY A 470 -22.21 -4.70 0.91
C GLY A 470 -23.19 -3.78 0.20
N GLY A 471 -22.75 -3.07 -0.84
CA GLY A 471 -23.59 -2.18 -1.64
C GLY A 471 -23.59 -0.72 -1.21
N ASP A 472 -22.67 -0.30 -0.35
CA ASP A 472 -22.49 1.12 -0.04
C ASP A 472 -21.79 1.83 -1.19
N ASN A 473 -22.21 3.06 -1.48
CA ASN A 473 -21.50 3.96 -2.38
C ASN A 473 -20.34 4.63 -1.61
N TYR A 474 -19.67 5.63 -2.18
CA TYR A 474 -18.58 6.33 -1.51
C TYR A 474 -18.97 6.89 -0.14
N ILE A 475 -18.00 6.88 0.78
CA ILE A 475 -18.02 7.70 1.99
C ILE A 475 -16.73 8.51 1.95
N ASP A 476 -16.84 9.81 1.66
CA ASP A 476 -15.72 10.72 1.47
C ASP A 476 -15.99 12.05 2.15
N PHE A 477 -15.21 12.38 3.17
CA PHE A 477 -15.33 13.64 3.91
C PHE A 477 -14.01 14.04 4.56
N ASP A 478 -13.91 15.31 4.94
CA ASP A 478 -12.68 15.89 5.48
C ASP A 478 -12.26 15.26 6.82
N SER A 479 -11.01 14.88 6.91
CA SER A 479 -10.30 14.63 8.16
C SER A 479 -9.46 15.86 8.56
N LEU A 480 -8.88 15.81 9.74
CA LEU A 480 -7.87 16.74 10.20
C LEU A 480 -6.49 16.04 10.26
N PRO A 481 -5.38 16.78 10.22
CA PRO A 481 -4.07 16.22 10.47
C PRO A 481 -4.04 15.44 11.78
N PHE A 482 -3.77 14.14 11.73
CA PHE A 482 -3.95 13.21 12.82
C PHE A 482 -2.64 12.56 13.28
N GLN A 483 -2.69 11.90 14.43
CA GLN A 483 -1.62 11.11 15.01
C GLN A 483 -1.93 9.61 14.90
N ILE A 484 -0.88 8.79 15.01
CA ILE A 484 -0.97 7.32 15.08
C ILE A 484 -0.71 6.92 16.53
N PRO A 485 -1.73 6.47 17.29
CA PRO A 485 -1.53 6.05 18.68
C PRO A 485 -0.86 4.67 18.75
N LEU A 486 0.08 4.48 19.65
CA LEU A 486 0.75 3.20 19.88
C LEU A 486 -0.26 2.09 20.20
N GLY A 487 -1.32 2.43 20.94
CA GLY A 487 -2.36 1.48 21.29
C GLY A 487 -3.04 0.82 20.10
N SER A 488 -3.08 1.47 18.93
CA SER A 488 -3.65 0.89 17.71
C SER A 488 -2.76 -0.17 17.05
N LEU A 489 -1.47 -0.23 17.42
CA LEU A 489 -0.53 -1.23 16.94
C LEU A 489 -0.43 -2.46 17.88
N LEU A 490 -1.11 -2.46 19.01
CA LEU A 490 -0.95 -3.47 20.06
C LEU A 490 -2.20 -4.36 20.13
N PRO A 491 -2.13 -5.65 19.73
CA PRO A 491 -3.25 -6.59 19.90
C PRO A 491 -3.64 -6.74 21.38
N GLU A 492 -4.93 -6.92 21.67
CA GLU A 492 -5.40 -7.09 23.07
C GLU A 492 -4.79 -8.31 23.75
N ARG A 493 -4.63 -9.43 23.07
CA ARG A 493 -4.17 -10.69 23.67
C ARG A 493 -2.73 -11.04 23.27
N VAL A 494 -2.46 -11.20 22.00
CA VAL A 494 -1.17 -11.70 21.51
C VAL A 494 -0.02 -10.76 21.90
N LYS A 495 1.11 -11.34 22.35
CA LYS A 495 2.21 -10.58 22.96
C LYS A 495 3.33 -10.22 22.01
N ASN A 496 3.52 -11.00 20.96
CA ASN A 496 4.68 -10.90 20.08
C ASN A 496 4.31 -10.78 18.59
N LEU A 497 3.09 -10.31 18.28
CA LEU A 497 2.64 -9.90 16.96
C LEU A 497 2.31 -8.42 16.96
N ILE A 498 2.84 -7.68 15.98
CA ILE A 498 2.57 -6.26 15.76
C ILE A 498 2.13 -6.06 14.31
N PRO A 499 0.99 -5.43 14.03
CA PRO A 499 0.62 -5.05 12.68
C PRO A 499 1.50 -3.90 12.17
N ALA A 500 1.78 -3.87 10.87
CA ALA A 500 2.59 -2.82 10.25
C ALA A 500 2.04 -2.35 8.89
N ASN A 501 0.74 -2.51 8.69
CA ASN A 501 0.04 -2.11 7.49
C ASN A 501 -1.33 -1.53 7.90
N LYS A 502 -2.31 -1.58 7.03
CA LYS A 502 -3.70 -1.15 7.27
C LYS A 502 -4.49 -2.07 8.23
N ASN A 503 -3.83 -3.07 8.80
CA ASN A 503 -4.38 -4.04 9.76
C ASN A 503 -4.28 -3.61 11.24
N ILE A 504 -3.99 -2.35 11.52
CA ILE A 504 -3.99 -1.77 12.86
C ILE A 504 -5.41 -1.59 13.43
N GLY A 505 -5.52 -1.16 14.68
CA GLY A 505 -6.78 -0.84 15.36
C GLY A 505 -7.44 0.42 14.83
N THR A 506 -8.12 0.30 13.70
CA THR A 506 -9.01 1.30 13.08
C THR A 506 -10.39 0.69 12.87
N THR A 507 -11.40 1.50 12.57
CA THR A 507 -12.70 1.04 12.07
C THR A 507 -12.71 0.99 10.55
N HIS A 508 -13.80 0.47 9.97
CA HIS A 508 -14.05 0.60 8.54
C HIS A 508 -13.93 2.06 8.09
N ILE A 509 -14.54 2.99 8.83
CA ILE A 509 -14.53 4.42 8.50
C ILE A 509 -13.11 4.99 8.54
N THR A 510 -12.39 4.82 9.64
CA THR A 510 -11.05 5.40 9.79
C THR A 510 -9.98 4.67 8.98
N SER A 511 -10.24 3.45 8.50
CA SER A 511 -9.37 2.79 7.54
C SER A 511 -9.19 3.62 6.26
N GLY A 512 -10.20 4.45 5.89
CA GLY A 512 -10.16 5.34 4.73
C GLY A 512 -9.01 6.35 4.74
N CYS A 513 -8.56 6.80 5.90
CA CYS A 513 -7.43 7.75 5.99
C CYS A 513 -6.13 7.13 6.55
N TYR A 514 -6.18 5.95 7.20
CA TYR A 514 -4.98 5.30 7.74
C TYR A 514 -4.28 4.34 6.78
N ARG A 515 -4.82 4.11 5.59
CA ARG A 515 -4.29 3.15 4.59
C ARG A 515 -3.34 3.74 3.54
N LEU A 516 -3.11 5.07 3.56
CA LEU A 516 -2.36 5.76 2.51
C LEU A 516 -0.84 5.63 2.70
N HIS A 517 -0.09 5.80 1.61
CA HIS A 517 1.34 5.53 1.51
C HIS A 517 2.20 6.10 2.65
N PRO A 518 2.15 7.42 2.98
CA PRO A 518 2.99 7.95 4.06
C PRO A 518 2.54 7.46 5.44
N VAL A 519 1.24 7.18 5.63
CA VAL A 519 0.69 6.68 6.89
C VAL A 519 1.09 5.23 7.11
N GLU A 520 0.96 4.38 6.09
CA GLU A 520 1.39 2.98 6.13
C GLU A 520 2.90 2.88 6.42
N TRP A 521 3.70 3.74 5.78
CA TRP A 521 5.13 3.82 6.08
C TRP A 521 5.39 4.19 7.55
N SER A 522 4.70 5.20 8.07
CA SER A 522 4.84 5.65 9.47
C SER A 522 4.46 4.55 10.46
N ILE A 523 3.38 3.81 10.20
CA ILE A 523 2.95 2.64 10.99
C ILE A 523 4.05 1.58 11.00
N GLY A 524 4.58 1.23 9.82
CA GLY A 524 5.65 0.24 9.70
C GLY A 524 6.92 0.65 10.45
N GLU A 525 7.37 1.89 10.28
CA GLU A 525 8.57 2.41 10.93
C GLU A 525 8.42 2.43 12.47
N ALA A 526 7.22 2.78 12.96
CA ALA A 526 6.90 2.70 14.39
C ALA A 526 6.92 1.26 14.92
N ALA A 527 6.34 0.30 14.16
CA ALA A 527 6.30 -1.11 14.54
C ALA A 527 7.71 -1.72 14.63
N GLY A 528 8.56 -1.51 13.63
CA GLY A 528 9.94 -1.99 13.62
C GLY A 528 10.78 -1.38 14.76
N SER A 529 10.61 -0.08 15.00
CA SER A 529 11.27 0.63 16.11
C SER A 529 10.81 0.14 17.48
N LEU A 530 9.51 -0.15 17.64
CA LEU A 530 8.93 -0.69 18.87
C LEU A 530 9.54 -2.04 19.24
N ILE A 531 9.63 -2.95 18.26
CA ILE A 531 10.23 -4.27 18.50
C ILE A 531 11.71 -4.13 18.91
N ALA A 532 12.45 -3.28 18.23
CA ALA A 532 13.85 -3.04 18.58
C ALA A 532 14.01 -2.46 20.00
N PHE A 533 13.15 -1.53 20.38
CA PHE A 533 13.13 -0.97 21.73
C PHE A 533 12.77 -2.03 22.78
N ALA A 534 11.72 -2.83 22.53
CA ALA A 534 11.26 -3.87 23.43
C ALA A 534 12.35 -4.94 23.68
N ILE A 535 13.01 -5.41 22.63
CA ILE A 535 14.15 -6.36 22.72
C ILE A 535 15.29 -5.74 23.55
N LYS A 536 15.67 -4.50 23.23
CA LYS A 536 16.77 -3.80 23.94
C LYS A 536 16.48 -3.62 25.43
N LYS A 537 15.24 -3.27 25.77
CA LYS A 537 14.80 -3.05 27.16
C LYS A 537 14.40 -4.34 27.87
N LYS A 538 14.25 -5.45 27.14
CA LYS A 538 13.75 -6.75 27.66
C LYS A 538 12.36 -6.64 28.27
N VAL A 539 11.46 -5.92 27.60
CA VAL A 539 10.06 -5.71 27.99
C VAL A 539 9.11 -6.15 26.89
N ASN A 540 7.85 -6.40 27.25
CA ASN A 540 6.82 -6.63 26.25
C ASN A 540 6.42 -5.29 25.57
N PRO A 541 6.09 -5.25 24.27
CA PRO A 541 5.60 -4.05 23.59
C PRO A 541 4.44 -3.33 24.31
N LYS A 542 3.52 -4.06 24.96
CA LYS A 542 2.43 -3.46 25.75
C LYS A 542 2.93 -2.66 26.95
N GLU A 543 3.99 -3.16 27.62
CA GLU A 543 4.60 -2.45 28.75
C GLU A 543 5.19 -1.10 28.34
N VAL A 544 5.60 -0.96 27.07
CA VAL A 544 6.08 0.33 26.56
C VAL A 544 4.97 1.38 26.60
N ARG A 545 3.74 1.01 26.28
CA ARG A 545 2.58 1.90 26.37
C ARG A 545 2.11 2.12 27.81
N GLU A 546 2.08 1.07 28.62
CA GLU A 546 1.53 1.07 29.97
C GLU A 546 2.42 1.84 30.97
N LYS A 547 3.74 1.77 30.80
CA LYS A 547 4.71 2.41 31.70
C LYS A 547 5.17 3.74 31.12
N ARG A 548 4.72 4.85 31.70
CA ARG A 548 4.98 6.21 31.22
C ARG A 548 6.47 6.47 30.92
N ILE A 549 7.37 6.02 31.77
CA ILE A 549 8.82 6.18 31.56
C ILE A 549 9.29 5.48 30.29
N LEU A 550 8.83 4.26 30.04
CA LEU A 550 9.18 3.51 28.82
C LEU A 550 8.58 4.16 27.57
N LEU A 551 7.36 4.66 27.66
CA LEU A 551 6.70 5.37 26.56
C LEU A 551 7.48 6.65 26.20
N GLU A 552 7.83 7.46 27.19
CA GLU A 552 8.59 8.69 26.98
C GLU A 552 9.99 8.39 26.39
N GLU A 553 10.68 7.36 26.88
CA GLU A 553 11.96 6.92 26.31
C GLU A 553 11.80 6.43 24.86
N PHE A 554 10.75 5.68 24.56
CA PHE A 554 10.47 5.21 23.21
C PHE A 554 10.14 6.36 22.28
N GLN A 555 9.25 7.27 22.68
CA GLN A 555 8.92 8.46 21.89
C GLN A 555 10.14 9.35 21.64
N ASN A 556 11.04 9.50 22.63
CA ASN A 556 12.29 10.23 22.46
C ASN A 556 13.22 9.53 21.45
N LEU A 557 13.30 8.20 21.50
CA LEU A 557 14.09 7.42 20.54
C LEU A 557 13.59 7.65 19.12
N ILE A 558 12.29 7.44 18.87
CA ILE A 558 11.73 7.55 17.50
C ILE A 558 11.81 8.99 16.96
N ARG A 559 11.58 9.99 17.81
CA ARG A 559 11.80 11.41 17.43
C ARG A 559 13.24 11.69 17.04
N SER A 560 14.21 11.14 17.76
CA SER A 560 15.64 11.27 17.44
C SER A 560 15.99 10.63 16.08
N GLN A 561 15.20 9.65 15.63
CA GLN A 561 15.33 8.98 14.34
C GLN A 561 14.56 9.67 13.22
N GLY A 562 13.80 10.73 13.54
CA GLY A 562 13.06 11.54 12.57
C GLY A 562 11.62 11.10 12.33
N ILE A 563 11.03 10.32 13.26
CA ILE A 563 9.59 10.05 13.25
C ILE A 563 8.89 11.23 13.95
N GLU A 564 7.97 11.87 13.23
CA GLU A 564 7.15 12.95 13.76
C GLU A 564 6.00 12.36 14.58
N THR A 565 5.94 12.67 15.89
CA THR A 565 4.86 12.22 16.77
C THR A 565 3.75 13.26 16.94
N ASN A 566 3.99 14.50 16.52
CA ASN A 566 3.05 15.61 16.58
C ASN A 566 3.13 16.44 15.29
N TRP A 567 2.03 17.03 14.91
CA TRP A 567 1.98 18.08 13.90
C TRP A 567 2.48 19.42 14.49
N PRO A 568 3.15 20.27 13.70
CA PRO A 568 3.57 21.60 14.16
C PRO A 568 2.38 22.49 14.48
N ASP A 569 2.57 23.45 15.39
CA ASP A 569 1.51 24.39 15.84
C ASP A 569 1.06 25.35 14.75
N SER A 570 1.87 25.56 13.75
CA SER A 570 1.69 26.52 12.65
C SER A 570 1.20 25.91 11.35
N LEU A 571 0.30 24.93 11.37
CA LEU A 571 -0.34 24.42 10.15
C LEU A 571 -1.46 25.32 9.66
#